data_8b5c47a14d79bde9e1f1a57dbddc6bfe
#
_entry.id   8b5c47a14d79bde9e1f1a57dbddc6bfe
#
_cell.length_a   1.000
_cell.length_b   1.000
_cell.length_c   1.000
_cell.angle_alpha   90.00
_cell.angle_beta   90.00
_cell.angle_gamma   90.00
#
_symmetry.space_group_name_H-M   'P 1'
#
loop_
_entity.id
_entity.type
_entity.pdbx_description
1 polymer ?
#
loop_
_entity_poly.entity_id
_entity_poly.type
_entity_poly.pdbx_seq_one_letter_code
_entity_poly.pdbx_strand_id
1 'polypeptide(L)'
;MITYSLLQQYWCLLVSLLGALVVFLMFVQGANTQIFNLGRTEDERALIVNSTGRKWEFTFTTLVTFGGAFFASFPLFYSTSFGGAYWVWMLILFSFVLQAVSYEFQSKLGNFLGKNTYRWFLVLNGVLGPLLLGTAVGTFFHGANFVVNKDVMADQLAPAISSWTTAWHGLEAVANPWNLVLGLVVLFLARVLGSLYLLNNIDDETLTPRLRRQVLADTVPFLVLFLAFAAHLLTADGFAVNPTTGAVSLEAYKYLHNFLALPLTLVLFLLGVILVLVGIGRTIFTTTRRGIWCAGIGSVFTVWALLQVAALNNTAYYPSLADLQSSLTLANSCSSEFTLTAMSFVSLVIPFVLAYIAYAWYSIDRKSLTQTELADNEHKY
;
A
#
# COMPACT_ATOMS: atom_id res chain seq x y z
N MET A 1 17.89 -21.11 -20.57
CA MET A 1 16.91 -21.70 -19.61
C MET A 1 16.60 -20.67 -18.55
N ILE A 2 15.33 -20.43 -18.25
CA ILE A 2 14.94 -19.56 -17.13
C ILE A 2 15.24 -20.34 -15.86
N THR A 3 16.06 -19.80 -14.96
CA THR A 3 16.40 -20.47 -13.70
C THR A 3 15.30 -20.22 -12.66
N TYR A 4 15.15 -21.15 -11.70
CA TYR A 4 14.19 -21.01 -10.60
C TYR A 4 14.43 -19.73 -9.80
N SER A 5 15.69 -19.36 -9.55
CA SER A 5 16.04 -18.10 -8.89
C SER A 5 15.55 -16.85 -9.66
N LEU A 6 15.61 -16.87 -10.99
CA LEU A 6 15.09 -15.78 -11.82
C LEU A 6 13.57 -15.67 -11.70
N LEU A 7 12.85 -16.80 -11.65
CA LEU A 7 11.40 -16.82 -11.42
C LEU A 7 11.02 -16.24 -10.06
N GLN A 8 11.78 -16.57 -9.00
CA GLN A 8 11.58 -16.02 -7.66
C GLN A 8 11.74 -14.49 -7.65
N GLN A 9 12.80 -13.97 -8.28
CA GLN A 9 13.03 -12.53 -8.40
C GLN A 9 11.95 -11.84 -9.25
N TYR A 10 11.56 -12.44 -10.37
CA TYR A 10 10.50 -11.92 -11.22
C TYR A 10 9.17 -11.76 -10.47
N TRP A 11 8.77 -12.79 -9.71
CA TRP A 11 7.54 -12.71 -8.91
C TRP A 11 7.67 -11.75 -7.73
N CYS A 12 8.85 -11.62 -7.13
CA CYS A 12 9.12 -10.58 -6.14
C CYS A 12 8.92 -9.17 -6.75
N LEU A 13 9.42 -8.93 -7.97
CA LEU A 13 9.25 -7.65 -8.68
C LEU A 13 7.77 -7.36 -8.98
N LEU A 14 7.01 -8.35 -9.43
CA LEU A 14 5.58 -8.18 -9.72
C LEU A 14 4.75 -7.92 -8.46
N VAL A 15 4.97 -8.71 -7.40
CA VAL A 15 4.23 -8.54 -6.14
C VAL A 15 4.57 -7.21 -5.48
N SER A 16 5.84 -6.81 -5.48
CA SER A 16 6.24 -5.50 -4.95
C SER A 16 5.67 -4.33 -5.77
N LEU A 17 5.51 -4.49 -7.10
CA LEU A 17 4.83 -3.50 -7.94
C LEU A 17 3.34 -3.39 -7.57
N LEU A 18 2.65 -4.52 -7.34
CA LEU A 18 1.25 -4.50 -6.88
C LEU A 18 1.12 -3.78 -5.53
N GLY A 19 2.03 -4.03 -4.57
CA GLY A 19 2.08 -3.31 -3.30
C GLY A 19 2.27 -1.80 -3.47
N ALA A 20 3.13 -1.40 -4.41
CA ALA A 20 3.35 0.02 -4.73
C ALA A 20 2.10 0.66 -5.37
N LEU A 21 1.39 -0.07 -6.23
CA LEU A 21 0.12 0.39 -6.81
C LEU A 21 -0.98 0.53 -5.73
N VAL A 22 -1.05 -0.37 -4.75
CA VAL A 22 -1.96 -0.23 -3.60
C VAL A 22 -1.72 1.09 -2.88
N VAL A 23 -0.45 1.43 -2.56
CA VAL A 23 -0.10 2.68 -1.87
C VAL A 23 -0.51 3.91 -2.70
N PHE A 24 -0.30 3.90 -4.00
CA PHE A 24 -0.78 4.98 -4.87
C PHE A 24 -2.30 5.10 -4.82
N LEU A 25 -3.03 3.99 -4.98
CA LEU A 25 -4.49 3.98 -5.00
C LEU A 25 -5.12 4.38 -3.67
N MET A 26 -4.37 4.37 -2.57
CA MET A 26 -4.83 4.90 -1.27
C MET A 26 -5.11 6.40 -1.28
N PHE A 27 -4.94 7.11 -2.42
CA PHE A 27 -5.46 8.46 -2.54
C PHE A 27 -6.97 8.54 -2.24
N VAL A 28 -7.72 7.46 -2.48
CA VAL A 28 -9.13 7.33 -2.10
C VAL A 28 -9.29 7.46 -0.59
N GLN A 29 -8.53 6.67 0.18
CA GLN A 29 -8.53 6.70 1.64
C GLN A 29 -8.10 8.07 2.15
N GLY A 30 -7.02 8.61 1.58
CA GLY A 30 -6.52 9.94 1.94
C GLY A 30 -7.55 11.04 1.70
N ALA A 31 -8.25 11.04 0.58
CA ALA A 31 -9.33 11.98 0.28
C ALA A 31 -10.52 11.81 1.23
N ASN A 32 -10.88 10.57 1.59
CA ASN A 32 -11.95 10.28 2.54
C ASN A 32 -11.69 10.89 3.93
N THR A 33 -10.44 10.95 4.40
CA THR A 33 -10.10 11.60 5.67
C THR A 33 -10.46 13.09 5.68
N GLN A 34 -10.64 13.68 4.52
CA GLN A 34 -10.78 15.13 4.34
C GLN A 34 -12.23 15.57 4.10
N ILE A 35 -13.19 14.64 4.06
CA ILE A 35 -14.62 14.90 3.76
C ILE A 35 -15.17 16.06 4.60
N PHE A 36 -14.96 16.03 5.92
CA PHE A 36 -15.48 17.05 6.83
C PHE A 36 -14.57 18.28 6.98
N ASN A 37 -13.28 18.11 6.72
CA ASN A 37 -12.32 19.21 6.81
C ASN A 37 -12.41 20.16 5.60
N LEU A 38 -12.54 19.61 4.41
CA LEU A 38 -12.63 20.37 3.16
C LEU A 38 -14.06 20.70 2.79
N GLY A 39 -14.99 19.73 2.89
CA GLY A 39 -16.40 19.89 2.60
C GLY A 39 -17.15 20.58 3.74
N ARG A 40 -17.43 21.87 3.59
CA ARG A 40 -18.17 22.69 4.57
C ARG A 40 -19.67 22.60 4.38
N THR A 41 -20.11 22.52 3.12
CA THR A 41 -21.52 22.33 2.75
C THR A 41 -21.80 20.87 2.42
N GLU A 42 -23.09 20.52 2.35
CA GLU A 42 -23.52 19.17 1.98
C GLU A 42 -23.11 18.84 0.53
N ASP A 43 -23.24 19.80 -0.38
CA ASP A 43 -22.87 19.62 -1.79
C ASP A 43 -21.37 19.42 -1.97
N GLU A 44 -20.53 20.17 -1.24
CA GLU A 44 -19.09 19.98 -1.25
C GLU A 44 -18.67 18.58 -0.74
N ARG A 45 -19.33 18.09 0.32
CA ARG A 45 -19.11 16.73 0.82
C ARG A 45 -19.55 15.67 -0.18
N ALA A 46 -20.69 15.90 -0.83
CA ALA A 46 -21.19 15.02 -1.87
C ALA A 46 -20.23 14.97 -3.07
N LEU A 47 -19.64 16.11 -3.50
CA LEU A 47 -18.61 16.15 -4.54
C LEU A 47 -17.39 15.28 -4.18
N ILE A 48 -16.86 15.44 -2.95
CA ILE A 48 -15.70 14.65 -2.49
C ILE A 48 -16.04 13.16 -2.49
N VAL A 49 -17.17 12.76 -1.91
CA VAL A 49 -17.60 11.37 -1.81
C VAL A 49 -17.85 10.74 -3.18
N ASN A 50 -18.50 11.46 -4.10
CA ASN A 50 -18.72 10.96 -5.47
C ASN A 50 -17.41 10.84 -6.25
N SER A 51 -16.47 11.78 -6.06
CA SER A 51 -15.14 11.70 -6.68
C SER A 51 -14.38 10.44 -6.26
N THR A 52 -14.33 10.16 -4.97
CA THR A 52 -13.66 8.97 -4.41
C THR A 52 -14.45 7.69 -4.65
N GLY A 53 -15.79 7.76 -4.62
CA GLY A 53 -16.70 6.65 -4.87
C GLY A 53 -16.50 6.00 -6.24
N ARG A 54 -16.17 6.79 -7.26
CA ARG A 54 -15.85 6.27 -8.60
C ARG A 54 -14.53 5.47 -8.67
N LYS A 55 -13.73 5.44 -7.60
CA LYS A 55 -12.37 4.85 -7.60
C LYS A 55 -12.10 3.87 -6.46
N TRP A 56 -12.97 3.76 -5.46
CA TRP A 56 -12.69 2.94 -4.28
C TRP A 56 -12.49 1.45 -4.60
N GLU A 57 -13.18 0.94 -5.60
CA GLU A 57 -13.05 -0.45 -6.05
C GLU A 57 -11.65 -0.76 -6.57
N PHE A 58 -11.00 0.20 -7.27
CA PHE A 58 -9.64 0.00 -7.75
C PHE A 58 -8.66 -0.25 -6.60
N THR A 59 -8.80 0.49 -5.49
CA THR A 59 -7.94 0.29 -4.31
C THR A 59 -8.20 -1.06 -3.67
N PHE A 60 -9.46 -1.39 -3.42
CA PHE A 60 -9.83 -2.64 -2.77
C PHE A 60 -9.45 -3.86 -3.61
N THR A 61 -9.78 -3.84 -4.90
CA THR A 61 -9.46 -4.94 -5.83
C THR A 61 -7.94 -5.13 -5.95
N THR A 62 -7.16 -4.04 -6.01
CA THR A 62 -5.70 -4.14 -6.08
C THR A 62 -5.12 -4.70 -4.78
N LEU A 63 -5.67 -4.33 -3.61
CA LEU A 63 -5.26 -4.90 -2.32
C LEU A 63 -5.54 -6.42 -2.26
N VAL A 64 -6.72 -6.86 -2.72
CA VAL A 64 -7.06 -8.29 -2.79
C VAL A 64 -6.15 -9.02 -3.78
N THR A 65 -5.86 -8.41 -4.93
CA THR A 65 -4.93 -8.96 -5.94
C THR A 65 -3.51 -9.08 -5.39
N PHE A 66 -3.05 -8.10 -4.60
CA PHE A 66 -1.76 -8.15 -3.91
C PHE A 66 -1.68 -9.34 -2.94
N GLY A 67 -2.72 -9.55 -2.12
CA GLY A 67 -2.81 -10.72 -1.24
C GLY A 67 -2.84 -12.04 -2.02
N GLY A 68 -3.63 -12.11 -3.10
CA GLY A 68 -3.71 -13.27 -3.98
C GLY A 68 -2.39 -13.58 -4.70
N ALA A 69 -1.64 -12.56 -5.12
CA ALA A 69 -0.33 -12.72 -5.72
C ALA A 69 0.70 -13.27 -4.71
N PHE A 70 0.66 -12.80 -3.46
CA PHE A 70 1.45 -13.40 -2.37
C PHE A 70 1.06 -14.86 -2.09
N PHE A 71 -0.25 -15.15 -2.04
CA PHE A 71 -0.73 -16.51 -1.85
C PHE A 71 -0.18 -17.47 -2.91
N ALA A 72 -0.21 -17.06 -4.15
CA ALA A 72 0.22 -17.90 -5.27
C ALA A 72 1.75 -18.02 -5.39
N SER A 73 2.50 -16.92 -5.20
CA SER A 73 3.95 -16.89 -5.42
C SER A 73 4.77 -17.16 -4.15
N PHE A 74 4.30 -16.72 -2.98
CA PHE A 74 4.99 -16.87 -1.68
C PHE A 74 4.03 -17.40 -0.60
N PRO A 75 3.54 -18.65 -0.74
CA PRO A 75 2.49 -19.19 0.13
C PRO A 75 2.89 -19.25 1.60
N LEU A 76 4.16 -19.48 1.94
CA LEU A 76 4.61 -19.47 3.32
C LEU A 76 4.52 -18.09 3.96
N PHE A 77 4.85 -17.03 3.20
CA PHE A 77 4.61 -15.67 3.69
C PHE A 77 3.12 -15.39 3.87
N TYR A 78 2.28 -15.79 2.91
CA TYR A 78 0.86 -15.60 3.02
C TYR A 78 0.29 -16.27 4.27
N SER A 79 0.63 -17.51 4.53
CA SER A 79 0.17 -18.24 5.73
C SER A 79 0.71 -17.62 7.02
N THR A 80 1.98 -17.18 7.04
CA THR A 80 2.62 -16.62 8.23
C THR A 80 2.11 -15.19 8.53
N SER A 81 2.01 -14.33 7.52
CA SER A 81 1.60 -12.94 7.70
C SER A 81 0.08 -12.78 7.64
N PHE A 82 -0.57 -13.07 6.49
CA PHE A 82 -2.03 -12.86 6.35
C PHE A 82 -2.83 -13.81 7.24
N GLY A 83 -2.44 -15.08 7.32
CA GLY A 83 -3.07 -16.06 8.18
C GLY A 83 -2.67 -15.94 9.66
N GLY A 84 -1.38 -15.70 9.91
CA GLY A 84 -0.81 -15.69 11.27
C GLY A 84 -0.98 -14.37 12.01
N ALA A 85 -0.72 -13.22 11.34
CA ALA A 85 -0.94 -11.89 11.90
C ALA A 85 -2.40 -11.44 11.76
N TYR A 86 -3.34 -12.30 12.08
CA TYR A 86 -4.75 -12.15 11.74
C TYR A 86 -5.41 -10.91 12.35
N TRP A 87 -5.01 -10.43 13.52
CA TRP A 87 -5.64 -9.24 14.13
C TRP A 87 -5.40 -7.97 13.29
N VAL A 88 -4.17 -7.74 12.82
CA VAL A 88 -3.88 -6.59 11.96
C VAL A 88 -4.65 -6.69 10.65
N TRP A 89 -4.62 -7.86 10.00
CA TRP A 89 -5.31 -8.06 8.73
C TRP A 89 -6.83 -8.03 8.86
N MET A 90 -7.39 -8.52 9.96
CA MET A 90 -8.83 -8.43 10.26
C MET A 90 -9.26 -6.97 10.44
N LEU A 91 -8.47 -6.14 11.14
CA LEU A 91 -8.77 -4.72 11.28
C LEU A 91 -8.69 -3.96 9.96
N ILE A 92 -7.68 -4.27 9.13
CA ILE A 92 -7.58 -3.73 7.77
C ILE A 92 -8.82 -4.12 6.96
N LEU A 93 -9.13 -5.42 6.87
CA LEU A 93 -10.28 -5.92 6.13
C LEU A 93 -11.58 -5.29 6.61
N PHE A 94 -11.81 -5.25 7.91
CA PHE A 94 -13.02 -4.65 8.49
C PHE A 94 -13.16 -3.17 8.14
N SER A 95 -12.05 -2.42 8.15
CA SER A 95 -12.07 -1.02 7.74
C SER A 95 -12.49 -0.84 6.27
N PHE A 96 -12.03 -1.72 5.38
CA PHE A 96 -12.43 -1.71 3.95
C PHE A 96 -13.88 -2.18 3.73
N VAL A 97 -14.38 -3.12 4.55
CA VAL A 97 -15.81 -3.49 4.54
C VAL A 97 -16.69 -2.30 4.94
N LEU A 98 -16.29 -1.55 5.98
CA LEU A 98 -17.00 -0.32 6.36
C LEU A 98 -17.00 0.70 5.22
N GLN A 99 -15.91 0.84 4.48
CA GLN A 99 -15.84 1.71 3.30
C GLN A 99 -16.83 1.26 2.22
N ALA A 100 -16.83 -0.03 1.85
CA ALA A 100 -17.70 -0.56 0.82
C ALA A 100 -19.19 -0.33 1.18
N VAL A 101 -19.58 -0.71 2.39
CA VAL A 101 -20.93 -0.48 2.90
C VAL A 101 -21.31 1.01 2.88
N SER A 102 -20.36 1.88 3.20
CA SER A 102 -20.61 3.32 3.23
C SER A 102 -20.88 3.92 1.86
N TYR A 103 -20.11 3.55 0.84
CA TYR A 103 -20.38 4.02 -0.52
C TYR A 103 -21.73 3.51 -1.04
N GLU A 104 -22.05 2.24 -0.78
CA GLU A 104 -23.28 1.63 -1.31
C GLU A 104 -24.56 2.11 -0.62
N PHE A 105 -24.53 2.35 0.70
CA PHE A 105 -25.74 2.53 1.48
C PHE A 105 -26.04 3.95 1.95
N GLN A 106 -25.06 4.89 1.90
CA GLN A 106 -25.28 6.25 2.43
C GLN A 106 -26.41 7.02 1.74
N SER A 107 -26.67 6.73 0.46
CA SER A 107 -27.68 7.42 -0.38
C SER A 107 -28.94 6.60 -0.61
N LYS A 108 -29.03 5.36 -0.05
CA LYS A 108 -30.22 4.49 -0.27
C LYS A 108 -31.40 4.94 0.57
N LEU A 109 -32.61 4.73 0.00
CA LEU A 109 -33.87 4.93 0.72
C LEU A 109 -33.93 3.96 1.92
N GLY A 110 -34.39 4.44 3.06
CA GLY A 110 -34.44 3.64 4.30
C GLY A 110 -33.13 3.63 5.10
N ASN A 111 -32.17 4.45 4.75
CA ASN A 111 -30.94 4.65 5.55
C ASN A 111 -31.27 5.16 6.97
N PHE A 112 -31.22 4.26 7.96
CA PHE A 112 -31.53 4.60 9.35
C PHE A 112 -30.34 5.18 10.15
N LEU A 113 -29.10 4.95 9.70
CA LEU A 113 -27.91 5.48 10.37
C LEU A 113 -27.61 6.94 10.00
N GLY A 114 -28.16 7.41 8.89
CA GLY A 114 -27.93 8.75 8.35
C GLY A 114 -26.61 8.89 7.58
N LYS A 115 -26.57 9.77 6.57
CA LYS A 115 -25.43 9.98 5.66
C LYS A 115 -24.12 10.28 6.40
N ASN A 116 -24.17 11.07 7.47
CA ASN A 116 -22.96 11.46 8.19
C ASN A 116 -22.28 10.29 8.91
N THR A 117 -23.02 9.30 9.39
CA THR A 117 -22.45 8.09 9.99
C THR A 117 -21.64 7.31 8.98
N TYR A 118 -22.16 7.11 7.78
CA TYR A 118 -21.41 6.43 6.70
C TYR A 118 -20.19 7.23 6.27
N ARG A 119 -20.27 8.55 6.20
CA ARG A 119 -19.10 9.41 5.94
C ARG A 119 -18.03 9.29 7.01
N TRP A 120 -18.42 9.17 8.29
CA TRP A 120 -17.45 8.87 9.35
C TRP A 120 -16.81 7.50 9.20
N PHE A 121 -17.53 6.49 8.70
CA PHE A 121 -16.93 5.20 8.35
C PHE A 121 -15.92 5.33 7.19
N LEU A 122 -16.19 6.18 6.20
CA LEU A 122 -15.20 6.51 5.16
C LEU A 122 -13.95 7.18 5.75
N VAL A 123 -14.12 8.11 6.67
CA VAL A 123 -12.98 8.74 7.39
C VAL A 123 -12.22 7.71 8.20
N LEU A 124 -12.90 6.83 8.91
CA LEU A 124 -12.29 5.77 9.71
C LEU A 124 -11.43 4.84 8.83
N ASN A 125 -11.98 4.34 7.72
CA ASN A 125 -11.19 3.58 6.75
C ASN A 125 -10.04 4.42 6.18
N GLY A 126 -10.30 5.69 5.89
CA GLY A 126 -9.31 6.63 5.38
C GLY A 126 -8.07 6.76 6.27
N VAL A 127 -8.24 6.64 7.58
CA VAL A 127 -7.14 6.64 8.56
C VAL A 127 -6.56 5.24 8.76
N LEU A 128 -7.42 4.28 9.11
CA LEU A 128 -6.97 2.94 9.50
C LEU A 128 -6.35 2.15 8.34
N GLY A 129 -6.90 2.26 7.14
CA GLY A 129 -6.38 1.55 5.97
C GLY A 129 -4.90 1.85 5.72
N PRO A 130 -4.53 3.10 5.39
CA PRO A 130 -3.15 3.47 5.13
C PRO A 130 -2.22 3.28 6.34
N LEU A 131 -2.69 3.64 7.55
CA LEU A 131 -1.90 3.52 8.78
C LEU A 131 -1.53 2.06 9.07
N LEU A 132 -2.51 1.16 9.09
CA LEU A 132 -2.27 -0.24 9.43
C LEU A 132 -1.52 -0.97 8.33
N LEU A 133 -1.79 -0.68 7.04
CA LEU A 133 -1.03 -1.27 5.93
C LEU A 133 0.43 -0.83 5.96
N GLY A 134 0.69 0.46 6.17
CA GLY A 134 2.06 0.95 6.31
C GLY A 134 2.78 0.36 7.52
N THR A 135 2.08 0.22 8.67
CA THR A 135 2.62 -0.43 9.87
C THR A 135 2.92 -1.91 9.63
N ALA A 136 2.03 -2.63 8.94
CA ALA A 136 2.25 -4.03 8.57
C ALA A 136 3.45 -4.20 7.63
N VAL A 137 3.61 -3.30 6.64
CA VAL A 137 4.79 -3.29 5.75
C VAL A 137 6.07 -2.93 6.52
N GLY A 138 5.98 -2.16 7.60
CA GLY A 138 7.11 -1.88 8.49
C GLY A 138 7.79 -3.14 9.03
N THR A 139 7.04 -4.21 9.24
CA THR A 139 7.59 -5.51 9.69
C THR A 139 8.52 -6.17 8.67
N PHE A 140 8.49 -5.77 7.40
CA PHE A 140 9.46 -6.24 6.39
C PHE A 140 10.87 -5.75 6.68
N PHE A 141 10.99 -4.65 7.40
CA PHE A 141 12.28 -4.05 7.77
C PHE A 141 12.68 -4.34 9.22
N HIS A 142 11.71 -4.44 10.12
CA HIS A 142 11.95 -4.54 11.56
C HIS A 142 11.62 -5.91 12.16
N GLY A 143 11.03 -6.81 11.36
CA GLY A 143 10.67 -8.16 11.78
C GLY A 143 9.34 -8.26 12.53
N ALA A 144 8.95 -9.53 12.79
CA ALA A 144 7.72 -9.91 13.48
C ALA A 144 7.97 -11.16 14.37
N ASN A 145 7.07 -11.40 15.34
CA ASN A 145 7.27 -12.44 16.36
C ASN A 145 6.64 -13.77 15.97
N PHE A 146 7.26 -14.49 15.04
CA PHE A 146 6.80 -15.81 14.59
C PHE A 146 7.96 -16.82 14.52
N VAL A 147 7.62 -18.11 14.49
CA VAL A 147 8.55 -19.21 14.29
C VAL A 147 8.03 -20.10 13.16
N VAL A 148 8.94 -20.59 12.32
CA VAL A 148 8.63 -21.51 11.22
C VAL A 148 9.31 -22.84 11.49
N ASN A 149 8.52 -23.92 11.60
CA ASN A 149 9.01 -25.27 11.72
C ASN A 149 8.40 -26.14 10.60
N LYS A 150 9.22 -26.49 9.62
CA LYS A 150 8.79 -27.32 8.48
C LYS A 150 8.72 -28.82 8.81
N ASP A 151 9.34 -29.24 9.90
CA ASP A 151 9.38 -30.66 10.31
C ASP A 151 7.99 -31.16 10.74
N VAL A 152 7.12 -30.25 11.19
CA VAL A 152 5.73 -30.57 11.58
C VAL A 152 4.79 -30.83 10.39
N MET A 153 5.23 -30.69 9.15
CA MET A 153 4.37 -30.98 7.97
C MET A 153 3.82 -32.40 7.93
N ALA A 154 4.55 -33.35 8.54
CA ALA A 154 4.13 -34.76 8.66
C ALA A 154 3.29 -35.03 9.91
N ASP A 155 3.16 -34.09 10.83
CA ASP A 155 2.37 -34.25 12.05
C ASP A 155 0.88 -34.04 11.76
N GLN A 156 0.09 -35.09 11.87
CA GLN A 156 -1.36 -35.04 11.64
C GLN A 156 -2.12 -34.31 12.75
N LEU A 157 -1.54 -34.16 13.94
CA LEU A 157 -2.20 -33.51 15.08
C LEU A 157 -1.95 -32.00 15.12
N ALA A 158 -0.81 -31.55 14.62
CA ALA A 158 -0.44 -30.13 14.62
C ALA A 158 0.36 -29.76 13.35
N PRO A 159 -0.28 -29.76 12.15
CA PRO A 159 0.42 -29.53 10.88
C PRO A 159 0.76 -28.05 10.60
N ALA A 160 0.58 -27.15 11.57
CA ALA A 160 0.84 -25.72 11.39
C ALA A 160 2.33 -25.44 11.31
N ILE A 161 2.82 -25.06 10.11
CA ILE A 161 4.23 -24.77 9.84
C ILE A 161 4.69 -23.49 10.52
N SER A 162 3.86 -22.44 10.54
CA SER A 162 4.18 -21.16 11.18
C SER A 162 3.32 -20.93 12.40
N SER A 163 3.94 -20.47 13.48
CA SER A 163 3.26 -20.13 14.73
C SER A 163 3.73 -18.77 15.25
N TRP A 164 2.80 -17.99 15.77
CA TRP A 164 3.12 -16.71 16.43
C TRP A 164 3.40 -16.95 17.91
N THR A 165 4.44 -16.28 18.42
CA THR A 165 4.90 -16.47 19.81
C THR A 165 4.11 -15.64 20.81
N THR A 166 3.33 -14.68 20.34
CA THR A 166 2.51 -13.79 21.18
C THR A 166 1.03 -13.93 20.86
N ALA A 167 0.18 -13.71 21.87
CA ALA A 167 -1.29 -13.71 21.72
C ALA A 167 -1.82 -12.50 20.89
N TRP A 168 -0.95 -11.53 20.59
CA TRP A 168 -1.32 -10.33 19.82
C TRP A 168 -1.36 -10.55 18.32
N HIS A 169 -0.81 -11.65 17.82
CA HIS A 169 -0.89 -12.07 16.42
C HIS A 169 -0.82 -10.92 15.42
N GLY A 170 0.30 -10.20 15.43
CA GLY A 170 0.60 -9.10 14.51
C GLY A 170 0.26 -7.70 15.03
N LEU A 171 -0.60 -7.53 16.04
CA LEU A 171 -0.88 -6.20 16.61
C LEU A 171 0.35 -5.57 17.28
N GLU A 172 1.31 -6.35 17.72
CA GLU A 172 2.60 -5.87 18.24
C GLU A 172 3.38 -5.05 17.22
N ALA A 173 3.09 -5.16 15.93
CA ALA A 173 3.66 -4.31 14.89
C ALA A 173 3.37 -2.82 15.16
N VAL A 174 2.23 -2.49 15.74
CA VAL A 174 1.86 -1.10 16.11
C VAL A 174 2.69 -0.59 17.29
N ALA A 175 3.18 -1.48 18.15
CA ALA A 175 4.02 -1.11 19.29
C ALA A 175 5.45 -0.72 18.89
N ASN A 176 5.91 -1.13 17.70
CA ASN A 176 7.21 -0.69 17.18
C ASN A 176 7.09 0.74 16.61
N PRO A 177 7.81 1.72 17.16
CA PRO A 177 7.67 3.11 16.76
C PRO A 177 8.02 3.35 15.27
N TRP A 178 8.97 2.62 14.71
CA TRP A 178 9.37 2.80 13.32
C TRP A 178 8.37 2.18 12.33
N ASN A 179 7.69 1.10 12.71
CA ASN A 179 6.55 0.59 11.95
C ASN A 179 5.40 1.61 11.94
N LEU A 180 5.13 2.22 13.10
CA LEU A 180 4.09 3.26 13.21
C LEU A 180 4.48 4.52 12.42
N VAL A 181 5.77 4.93 12.42
CA VAL A 181 6.26 6.03 11.59
C VAL A 181 6.01 5.74 10.12
N LEU A 182 6.31 4.52 9.63
CA LEU A 182 5.99 4.15 8.25
C LEU A 182 4.49 4.16 7.97
N GLY A 183 3.67 3.70 8.91
CA GLY A 183 2.21 3.80 8.84
C GLY A 183 1.73 5.25 8.68
N LEU A 184 2.30 6.18 9.45
CA LEU A 184 2.01 7.61 9.35
C LEU A 184 2.52 8.21 8.04
N VAL A 185 3.69 7.79 7.54
CA VAL A 185 4.19 8.19 6.21
C VAL A 185 3.16 7.84 5.13
N VAL A 186 2.66 6.59 5.14
CA VAL A 186 1.67 6.13 4.16
C VAL A 186 0.36 6.89 4.31
N LEU A 187 -0.09 7.15 5.54
CA LEU A 187 -1.31 7.94 5.79
C LEU A 187 -1.18 9.36 5.23
N PHE A 188 -0.10 10.08 5.55
CA PHE A 188 0.06 11.45 5.06
C PHE A 188 0.34 11.51 3.56
N LEU A 189 1.06 10.53 2.99
CA LEU A 189 1.19 10.38 1.54
C LEU A 189 -0.17 10.19 0.88
N ALA A 190 -1.01 9.29 1.42
CA ALA A 190 -2.37 9.06 0.92
C ALA A 190 -3.21 10.35 0.95
N ARG A 191 -3.11 11.16 2.02
CA ARG A 191 -3.79 12.45 2.15
C ARG A 191 -3.31 13.48 1.11
N VAL A 192 -1.99 13.56 0.89
CA VAL A 192 -1.41 14.41 -0.16
C VAL A 192 -1.93 13.96 -1.54
N LEU A 193 -1.82 12.69 -1.86
CA LEU A 193 -2.31 12.13 -3.13
C LEU A 193 -3.83 12.31 -3.27
N GLY A 194 -4.58 12.16 -2.18
CA GLY A 194 -6.02 12.39 -2.14
C GLY A 194 -6.39 13.82 -2.49
N SER A 195 -5.71 14.81 -1.90
CA SER A 195 -5.91 16.24 -2.24
C SER A 195 -5.53 16.54 -3.68
N LEU A 196 -4.43 15.96 -4.19
CA LEU A 196 -4.00 16.11 -5.58
C LEU A 196 -5.02 15.50 -6.56
N TYR A 197 -5.59 14.34 -6.19
CA TYR A 197 -6.63 13.67 -6.98
C TYR A 197 -7.91 14.49 -7.04
N LEU A 198 -8.39 14.99 -5.89
CA LEU A 198 -9.57 15.84 -5.83
C LEU A 198 -9.39 17.13 -6.67
N LEU A 199 -8.20 17.75 -6.64
CA LEU A 199 -7.88 18.91 -7.50
C LEU A 199 -7.94 18.58 -8.99
N ASN A 200 -7.57 17.36 -9.38
CA ASN A 200 -7.61 16.92 -10.78
C ASN A 200 -9.02 16.56 -11.25
N ASN A 201 -9.87 16.07 -10.34
CA ASN A 201 -11.17 15.49 -10.67
C ASN A 201 -12.36 16.45 -10.45
N ILE A 202 -12.28 17.34 -9.45
CA ILE A 202 -13.36 18.27 -9.09
C ILE A 202 -13.07 19.65 -9.67
N ASP A 203 -14.07 20.23 -10.34
CA ASP A 203 -14.05 21.62 -10.79
C ASP A 203 -15.02 22.47 -9.95
N ASP A 204 -14.50 22.96 -8.81
CA ASP A 204 -15.21 23.83 -7.88
C ASP A 204 -14.30 24.96 -7.38
N GLU A 205 -14.78 26.20 -7.52
CA GLU A 205 -13.98 27.39 -7.20
C GLU A 205 -13.72 27.53 -5.68
N THR A 206 -14.61 27.03 -4.85
CA THR A 206 -14.52 27.15 -3.38
C THR A 206 -13.64 26.07 -2.77
N LEU A 207 -13.65 24.87 -3.33
CA LEU A 207 -12.82 23.74 -2.89
C LEU A 207 -11.35 23.87 -3.32
N THR A 208 -11.10 24.37 -4.53
CA THR A 208 -9.75 24.46 -5.12
C THR A 208 -8.72 25.15 -4.21
N PRO A 209 -8.97 26.33 -3.61
CA PRO A 209 -8.00 26.97 -2.71
C PRO A 209 -7.77 26.19 -1.42
N ARG A 210 -8.82 25.55 -0.88
CA ARG A 210 -8.74 24.74 0.33
C ARG A 210 -7.92 23.47 0.09
N LEU A 211 -8.13 22.81 -1.04
CA LEU A 211 -7.36 21.65 -1.46
C LEU A 211 -5.86 21.96 -1.61
N ARG A 212 -5.50 23.08 -2.27
CA ARG A 212 -4.09 23.49 -2.38
C ARG A 212 -3.43 23.73 -1.02
N ARG A 213 -4.17 24.38 -0.09
CA ARG A 213 -3.71 24.58 1.28
C ARG A 213 -3.54 23.25 2.02
N GLN A 214 -4.45 22.30 1.80
CA GLN A 214 -4.37 20.97 2.39
C GLN A 214 -3.18 20.17 1.85
N VAL A 215 -2.88 20.24 0.53
CA VAL A 215 -1.67 19.64 -0.02
C VAL A 215 -0.42 20.12 0.74
N LEU A 216 -0.31 21.43 0.96
CA LEU A 216 0.83 21.99 1.72
C LEU A 216 0.85 21.49 3.18
N ALA A 217 -0.29 21.52 3.86
CA ALA A 217 -0.42 21.13 5.26
C ALA A 217 -0.06 19.66 5.49
N ASP A 218 -0.49 18.75 4.61
CA ASP A 218 -0.19 17.32 4.72
C ASP A 218 1.22 16.97 4.19
N THR A 219 1.81 17.79 3.32
CA THR A 219 3.18 17.58 2.81
C THR A 219 4.23 17.74 3.90
N VAL A 220 4.04 18.69 4.84
CA VAL A 220 5.02 18.92 5.91
C VAL A 220 5.20 17.68 6.80
N PRO A 221 4.14 17.14 7.44
CA PRO A 221 4.29 15.92 8.24
C PRO A 221 4.72 14.72 7.39
N PHE A 222 4.25 14.60 6.15
CA PHE A 222 4.70 13.56 5.23
C PHE A 222 6.23 13.58 5.05
N LEU A 223 6.79 14.72 4.70
CA LEU A 223 8.24 14.84 4.44
C LEU A 223 9.06 14.62 5.70
N VAL A 224 8.65 15.18 6.83
CA VAL A 224 9.36 14.99 8.10
C VAL A 224 9.42 13.51 8.48
N LEU A 225 8.27 12.83 8.45
CA LEU A 225 8.19 11.41 8.79
C LEU A 225 8.91 10.52 7.77
N PHE A 226 8.80 10.84 6.47
CA PHE A 226 9.49 10.11 5.42
C PHE A 226 11.02 10.23 5.54
N LEU A 227 11.54 11.44 5.78
CA LEU A 227 12.98 11.65 5.96
C LEU A 227 13.47 10.95 7.24
N ALA A 228 12.71 11.01 8.32
CA ALA A 228 13.05 10.30 9.57
C ALA A 228 13.09 8.79 9.35
N PHE A 229 12.08 8.21 8.66
CA PHE A 229 12.05 6.79 8.32
C PHE A 229 13.20 6.41 7.38
N ALA A 230 13.47 7.21 6.34
CA ALA A 230 14.55 6.95 5.39
C ALA A 230 15.94 7.00 6.08
N ALA A 231 16.17 7.99 6.95
CA ALA A 231 17.40 8.08 7.72
C ALA A 231 17.58 6.86 8.65
N HIS A 232 16.51 6.47 9.35
CA HIS A 232 16.54 5.25 10.17
C HIS A 232 16.82 4.00 9.32
N LEU A 233 16.10 3.80 8.21
CA LEU A 233 16.27 2.63 7.34
C LEU A 233 17.71 2.51 6.82
N LEU A 234 18.32 3.62 6.40
CA LEU A 234 19.68 3.61 5.85
C LEU A 234 20.77 3.37 6.91
N THR A 235 20.47 3.61 8.19
CA THR A 235 21.40 3.40 9.31
C THR A 235 21.11 2.17 10.15
N ALA A 236 19.95 1.51 9.93
CA ALA A 236 19.56 0.34 10.67
C ALA A 236 20.32 -0.92 10.26
N ASP A 237 20.44 -1.84 11.21
CA ASP A 237 20.83 -3.20 10.93
C ASP A 237 19.69 -3.90 10.17
N GLY A 238 20.06 -4.73 9.20
CA GLY A 238 19.09 -5.53 8.44
C GLY A 238 19.43 -6.99 8.44
N PHE A 239 18.54 -7.80 7.90
CA PHE A 239 18.57 -9.24 7.98
C PHE A 239 19.19 -9.84 6.71
N ALA A 240 20.51 -10.08 6.76
CA ALA A 240 21.27 -10.64 5.66
C ALA A 240 21.16 -12.17 5.62
N VAL A 241 21.11 -12.73 4.43
CA VAL A 241 21.05 -14.17 4.18
C VAL A 241 22.37 -14.63 3.57
N ASN A 242 23.00 -15.63 4.17
CA ASN A 242 24.17 -16.24 3.57
C ASN A 242 23.74 -17.06 2.33
N PRO A 243 24.24 -16.76 1.13
CA PRO A 243 23.78 -17.40 -0.11
C PRO A 243 24.13 -18.89 -0.22
N THR A 244 25.12 -19.36 0.54
CA THR A 244 25.57 -20.77 0.52
C THR A 244 24.87 -21.62 1.57
N THR A 245 24.67 -21.09 2.78
CA THR A 245 24.08 -21.84 3.89
C THR A 245 22.61 -21.54 4.12
N GLY A 246 22.09 -20.43 3.58
CA GLY A 246 20.75 -19.92 3.86
C GLY A 246 20.58 -19.33 5.27
N ALA A 247 21.64 -19.31 6.08
CA ALA A 247 21.60 -18.76 7.44
C ALA A 247 21.35 -17.25 7.44
N VAL A 248 20.49 -16.80 8.34
CA VAL A 248 20.15 -15.39 8.52
C VAL A 248 20.96 -14.80 9.66
N SER A 249 21.54 -13.62 9.43
CA SER A 249 22.31 -12.86 10.42
C SER A 249 22.03 -11.36 10.28
N LEU A 250 22.31 -10.59 11.33
CA LEU A 250 22.24 -9.13 11.27
C LEU A 250 23.48 -8.57 10.58
N GLU A 251 23.26 -7.62 9.66
CA GLU A 251 24.29 -6.86 8.95
C GLU A 251 24.02 -5.36 9.13
N ALA A 252 25.03 -4.64 9.62
CA ALA A 252 24.95 -3.19 9.78
C ALA A 252 24.75 -2.50 8.42
N TYR A 253 23.91 -1.47 8.38
CA TYR A 253 23.61 -0.69 7.16
C TYR A 253 23.11 -1.53 5.97
N LYS A 254 22.48 -2.66 6.22
CA LYS A 254 22.09 -3.64 5.17
C LYS A 254 21.30 -2.97 4.04
N TYR A 255 20.33 -2.15 4.36
CA TYR A 255 19.47 -1.52 3.35
C TYR A 255 20.21 -0.45 2.53
N LEU A 256 21.19 0.26 3.13
CA LEU A 256 22.10 1.12 2.38
C LEU A 256 22.97 0.30 1.42
N HIS A 257 23.55 -0.81 1.88
CA HIS A 257 24.32 -1.72 1.03
C HIS A 257 23.46 -2.26 -0.12
N ASN A 258 22.19 -2.58 0.14
CA ASN A 258 21.26 -3.04 -0.89
C ASN A 258 21.01 -1.96 -1.95
N PHE A 259 20.82 -0.70 -1.58
CA PHE A 259 20.69 0.39 -2.54
C PHE A 259 21.94 0.55 -3.41
N LEU A 260 23.13 0.44 -2.81
CA LEU A 260 24.39 0.55 -3.55
C LEU A 260 24.63 -0.67 -4.46
N ALA A 261 24.25 -1.86 -4.02
CA ALA A 261 24.35 -3.10 -4.81
C ALA A 261 23.32 -3.22 -5.93
N LEU A 262 22.20 -2.48 -5.85
CA LEU A 262 21.09 -2.49 -6.81
C LEU A 262 20.94 -1.09 -7.46
N PRO A 263 21.82 -0.68 -8.37
CA PRO A 263 21.85 0.69 -8.89
C PRO A 263 20.55 1.08 -9.60
N LEU A 264 19.88 0.14 -10.29
CA LEU A 264 18.58 0.40 -10.92
C LEU A 264 17.50 0.72 -9.88
N THR A 265 17.48 0.01 -8.76
CA THR A 265 16.56 0.25 -7.65
C THR A 265 16.84 1.61 -7.00
N LEU A 266 18.12 1.98 -6.84
CA LEU A 266 18.50 3.31 -6.33
C LEU A 266 18.02 4.44 -7.27
N VAL A 267 18.24 4.29 -8.57
CA VAL A 267 17.77 5.27 -9.56
C VAL A 267 16.26 5.38 -9.53
N LEU A 268 15.54 4.25 -9.45
CA LEU A 268 14.09 4.20 -9.35
C LEU A 268 13.59 4.92 -8.09
N PHE A 269 14.24 4.70 -6.95
CA PHE A 269 13.94 5.38 -5.68
C PHE A 269 14.10 6.90 -5.79
N LEU A 270 15.27 7.36 -6.25
CA LEU A 270 15.55 8.79 -6.37
C LEU A 270 14.63 9.49 -7.37
N LEU A 271 14.39 8.87 -8.54
CA LEU A 271 13.45 9.36 -9.54
C LEU A 271 12.03 9.43 -8.95
N GLY A 272 11.62 8.41 -8.20
CA GLY A 272 10.32 8.37 -7.53
C GLY A 272 10.15 9.53 -6.56
N VAL A 273 11.11 9.75 -5.68
CA VAL A 273 11.10 10.87 -4.72
C VAL A 273 11.04 12.22 -5.44
N ILE A 274 11.87 12.42 -6.48
CA ILE A 274 11.87 13.65 -7.28
C ILE A 274 10.48 13.88 -7.92
N LEU A 275 9.87 12.86 -8.50
CA LEU A 275 8.56 12.97 -9.13
C LEU A 275 7.45 13.31 -8.12
N VAL A 276 7.49 12.75 -6.90
CA VAL A 276 6.56 13.12 -5.83
C VAL A 276 6.70 14.60 -5.50
N LEU A 277 7.93 15.07 -5.27
CA LEU A 277 8.21 16.47 -4.94
C LEU A 277 7.82 17.43 -6.08
N VAL A 278 8.09 17.05 -7.33
CA VAL A 278 7.68 17.83 -8.52
C VAL A 278 6.16 17.90 -8.62
N GLY A 279 5.44 16.80 -8.40
CA GLY A 279 3.97 16.78 -8.44
C GLY A 279 3.35 17.70 -7.38
N ILE A 280 3.86 17.63 -6.16
CA ILE A 280 3.46 18.49 -5.03
C ILE A 280 3.83 19.96 -5.33
N GLY A 281 5.09 20.22 -5.69
CA GLY A 281 5.61 21.57 -5.93
C GLY A 281 4.86 22.28 -7.06
N ARG A 282 4.64 21.61 -8.20
CA ARG A 282 3.86 22.16 -9.30
C ARG A 282 2.43 22.53 -8.88
N THR A 283 1.81 21.72 -8.01
CA THR A 283 0.46 22.02 -7.53
C THR A 283 0.44 23.20 -6.57
N ILE A 284 1.46 23.36 -5.72
CA ILE A 284 1.53 24.45 -4.73
C ILE A 284 1.90 25.78 -5.40
N PHE A 285 2.92 25.77 -6.28
CA PHE A 285 3.51 26.99 -6.83
C PHE A 285 2.95 27.41 -8.19
N THR A 286 2.13 26.57 -8.84
CA THR A 286 1.49 26.92 -10.13
C THR A 286 -0.01 26.69 -10.06
N THR A 287 -0.74 27.07 -11.12
CA THR A 287 -2.18 26.83 -11.22
C THR A 287 -2.56 25.43 -11.67
N THR A 288 -1.58 24.55 -11.92
CA THR A 288 -1.84 23.18 -12.42
C THR A 288 -2.70 22.38 -11.46
N ARG A 289 -3.60 21.57 -12.01
CA ARG A 289 -4.43 20.59 -11.29
C ARG A 289 -3.94 19.14 -11.47
N ARG A 290 -2.95 18.93 -12.37
CA ARG A 290 -2.47 17.60 -12.78
C ARG A 290 -1.28 17.05 -11.97
N GLY A 291 -1.04 17.59 -10.77
CA GLY A 291 0.07 17.14 -9.91
C GLY A 291 0.01 15.68 -9.50
N ILE A 292 -1.21 15.11 -9.44
CA ILE A 292 -1.44 13.70 -9.09
C ILE A 292 -0.67 12.73 -9.99
N TRP A 293 -0.54 13.01 -11.29
CA TRP A 293 0.12 12.10 -12.23
C TRP A 293 1.62 11.99 -11.97
N CYS A 294 2.29 13.12 -11.70
CA CYS A 294 3.70 13.07 -11.31
C CYS A 294 3.89 12.45 -9.93
N ALA A 295 3.10 12.90 -8.93
CA ALA A 295 3.21 12.40 -7.57
C ALA A 295 2.81 10.92 -7.46
N GLY A 296 1.80 10.49 -8.21
CA GLY A 296 1.35 9.09 -8.24
C GLY A 296 2.39 8.15 -8.83
N ILE A 297 2.93 8.46 -10.01
CA ILE A 297 4.02 7.67 -10.61
C ILE A 297 5.23 7.65 -9.67
N GLY A 298 5.56 8.81 -9.10
CA GLY A 298 6.65 8.93 -8.14
C GLY A 298 6.46 8.07 -6.90
N SER A 299 5.24 8.03 -6.33
CA SER A 299 4.93 7.19 -5.18
C SER A 299 5.05 5.69 -5.52
N VAL A 300 4.59 5.27 -6.70
CA VAL A 300 4.76 3.88 -7.17
C VAL A 300 6.25 3.52 -7.25
N PHE A 301 7.08 4.36 -7.87
CA PHE A 301 8.51 4.09 -8.00
C PHE A 301 9.23 4.05 -6.65
N THR A 302 8.93 4.97 -5.75
CA THR A 302 9.54 5.02 -4.42
C THR A 302 9.18 3.76 -3.60
N VAL A 303 7.91 3.40 -3.55
CA VAL A 303 7.45 2.23 -2.78
C VAL A 303 7.93 0.93 -3.40
N TRP A 304 7.91 0.83 -4.73
CA TRP A 304 8.43 -0.33 -5.44
C TRP A 304 9.91 -0.57 -5.16
N ALA A 305 10.72 0.50 -5.19
CA ALA A 305 12.13 0.43 -4.85
C ALA A 305 12.35 0.02 -3.38
N LEU A 306 11.59 0.56 -2.43
CA LEU A 306 11.69 0.20 -1.01
C LEU A 306 11.40 -1.29 -0.77
N LEU A 307 10.36 -1.84 -1.42
CA LEU A 307 10.04 -3.26 -1.31
C LEU A 307 11.10 -4.16 -1.96
N GLN A 308 11.75 -3.71 -3.04
CA GLN A 308 12.88 -4.43 -3.64
C GLN A 308 14.09 -4.47 -2.70
N VAL A 309 14.41 -3.35 -2.04
CA VAL A 309 15.51 -3.27 -1.07
C VAL A 309 15.27 -4.18 0.13
N ALA A 310 14.02 -4.38 0.53
CA ALA A 310 13.67 -5.30 1.61
C ALA A 310 13.88 -6.78 1.23
N ALA A 311 13.80 -7.14 -0.07
CA ALA A 311 13.71 -8.54 -0.50
C ALA A 311 14.90 -9.04 -1.33
N LEU A 312 15.52 -8.16 -2.12
CA LEU A 312 16.62 -8.53 -3.02
C LEU A 312 17.98 -8.49 -2.32
N ASN A 313 19.02 -8.91 -3.04
CA ASN A 313 20.42 -8.91 -2.57
C ASN A 313 20.62 -9.70 -1.27
N ASN A 314 20.17 -10.96 -1.27
CA ASN A 314 20.33 -11.86 -0.11
C ASN A 314 19.80 -11.23 1.20
N THR A 315 18.56 -10.77 1.17
CA THR A 315 17.88 -10.18 2.32
C THR A 315 16.65 -11.01 2.69
N ALA A 316 16.42 -11.20 3.99
CA ALA A 316 15.19 -11.80 4.47
C ALA A 316 14.10 -10.72 4.48
N TYR A 317 13.12 -10.87 3.60
CA TYR A 317 12.08 -9.84 3.42
C TYR A 317 10.99 -9.85 4.49
N TYR A 318 10.87 -10.93 5.24
CA TYR A 318 9.98 -11.01 6.40
C TYR A 318 10.73 -11.66 7.57
N PRO A 319 11.46 -10.86 8.33
CA PRO A 319 12.32 -11.34 9.39
C PRO A 319 11.54 -11.84 10.60
N SER A 320 12.02 -12.90 11.23
CA SER A 320 11.54 -13.34 12.54
C SER A 320 12.42 -12.79 13.65
N LEU A 321 11.79 -12.17 14.64
CA LEU A 321 12.44 -11.71 15.88
C LEU A 321 12.47 -12.79 16.94
N ALA A 322 11.61 -13.81 16.86
CA ALA A 322 11.55 -14.92 17.79
C ALA A 322 12.66 -15.95 17.50
N ASP A 323 12.94 -16.21 16.22
CA ASP A 323 14.01 -17.08 15.76
C ASP A 323 14.52 -16.59 14.40
N LEU A 324 15.74 -16.09 14.33
CA LEU A 324 16.31 -15.55 13.10
C LEU A 324 16.31 -16.54 11.94
N GLN A 325 16.46 -17.85 12.21
CA GLN A 325 16.49 -18.86 11.15
C GLN A 325 15.10 -19.17 10.60
N SER A 326 14.04 -18.78 11.29
CA SER A 326 12.65 -18.81 10.81
C SER A 326 12.29 -17.64 9.87
N SER A 327 13.22 -16.70 9.63
CA SER A 327 12.99 -15.57 8.74
C SER A 327 12.70 -16.02 7.30
N LEU A 328 11.74 -15.34 6.66
CA LEU A 328 11.35 -15.68 5.29
C LEU A 328 12.21 -14.95 4.26
N THR A 329 12.73 -15.74 3.34
CA THR A 329 13.54 -15.31 2.20
C THR A 329 12.85 -15.68 0.90
N LEU A 330 13.28 -15.12 -0.22
CA LEU A 330 12.74 -15.53 -1.53
C LEU A 330 12.91 -17.02 -1.78
N ALA A 331 14.04 -17.60 -1.33
CA ALA A 331 14.36 -19.00 -1.57
C ALA A 331 13.50 -19.97 -0.73
N ASN A 332 13.20 -19.63 0.54
CA ASN A 332 12.55 -20.56 1.47
C ASN A 332 11.02 -20.44 1.54
N SER A 333 10.44 -19.39 0.96
CA SER A 333 9.01 -19.06 1.11
C SER A 333 8.21 -19.12 -0.18
N CYS A 334 8.85 -19.23 -1.35
CA CYS A 334 8.14 -19.21 -2.63
C CYS A 334 7.54 -20.57 -3.01
N SER A 335 6.61 -20.53 -3.96
CA SER A 335 6.00 -21.69 -4.61
C SER A 335 7.00 -22.49 -5.43
N SER A 336 6.59 -23.69 -5.86
CA SER A 336 7.41 -24.57 -6.71
C SER A 336 7.76 -23.89 -8.05
N GLU A 337 8.84 -24.35 -8.68
CA GLU A 337 9.27 -23.89 -10.00
C GLU A 337 8.16 -24.07 -11.05
N PHE A 338 7.43 -25.18 -10.99
CA PHE A 338 6.30 -25.45 -11.88
C PHE A 338 5.20 -24.38 -11.71
N THR A 339 4.81 -24.07 -10.47
CA THR A 339 3.78 -23.07 -10.19
C THR A 339 4.22 -21.67 -10.69
N LEU A 340 5.45 -21.25 -10.35
CA LEU A 340 5.95 -19.95 -10.77
C LEU A 340 6.06 -19.85 -12.29
N THR A 341 6.43 -20.93 -13.00
CA THR A 341 6.49 -20.98 -14.44
C THR A 341 5.10 -20.85 -15.06
N ALA A 342 4.12 -21.64 -14.59
CA ALA A 342 2.75 -21.58 -15.09
C ALA A 342 2.15 -20.18 -14.89
N MET A 343 2.34 -19.60 -13.72
CA MET A 343 1.89 -18.23 -13.41
C MET A 343 2.58 -17.18 -14.28
N SER A 344 3.85 -17.38 -14.66
CA SER A 344 4.58 -16.46 -15.54
C SER A 344 3.98 -16.39 -16.93
N PHE A 345 3.46 -17.49 -17.47
CA PHE A 345 2.68 -17.45 -18.70
C PHE A 345 1.38 -16.65 -18.54
N VAL A 346 0.68 -16.81 -17.42
CA VAL A 346 -0.54 -16.02 -17.13
C VAL A 346 -0.21 -14.54 -16.99
N SER A 347 0.95 -14.18 -16.43
CA SER A 347 1.36 -12.79 -16.26
C SER A 347 1.50 -12.01 -17.58
N LEU A 348 1.64 -12.69 -18.73
CA LEU A 348 1.62 -12.04 -20.05
C LEU A 348 0.29 -11.34 -20.38
N VAL A 349 -0.79 -11.69 -19.66
CA VAL A 349 -2.09 -11.01 -19.77
C VAL A 349 -2.14 -9.69 -18.99
N ILE A 350 -1.24 -9.48 -18.02
CA ILE A 350 -1.21 -8.27 -17.17
C ILE A 350 -1.20 -6.96 -17.98
N PRO A 351 -0.40 -6.78 -19.06
CA PRO A 351 -0.42 -5.55 -19.85
C PRO A 351 -1.81 -5.24 -20.45
N PHE A 352 -2.55 -6.25 -20.87
CA PHE A 352 -3.91 -6.07 -21.41
C PHE A 352 -4.88 -5.63 -20.33
N VAL A 353 -4.78 -6.20 -19.13
CA VAL A 353 -5.59 -5.80 -17.96
C VAL A 353 -5.25 -4.36 -17.55
N LEU A 354 -3.97 -3.98 -17.51
CA LEU A 354 -3.54 -2.61 -17.22
C LEU A 354 -4.04 -1.63 -18.27
N ALA A 355 -4.01 -1.99 -19.55
CA ALA A 355 -4.54 -1.16 -20.64
C ALA A 355 -6.06 -0.95 -20.47
N TYR A 356 -6.81 -2.00 -20.11
CA TYR A 356 -8.24 -1.91 -19.82
C TYR A 356 -8.52 -1.02 -18.60
N ILE A 357 -7.77 -1.16 -17.52
CA ILE A 357 -7.91 -0.32 -16.32
C ILE A 357 -7.59 1.14 -16.67
N ALA A 358 -6.53 1.39 -17.43
CA ALA A 358 -6.18 2.75 -17.87
C ALA A 358 -7.28 3.37 -18.75
N TYR A 359 -7.87 2.59 -19.65
CA TYR A 359 -9.00 3.03 -20.46
C TYR A 359 -10.24 3.33 -19.62
N ALA A 360 -10.58 2.45 -18.68
CA ALA A 360 -11.71 2.65 -17.76
C ALA A 360 -11.50 3.91 -16.90
N TRP A 361 -10.30 4.08 -16.36
CA TRP A 361 -9.94 5.29 -15.61
C TRP A 361 -10.07 6.55 -16.45
N TYR A 362 -9.51 6.56 -17.66
CA TYR A 362 -9.62 7.69 -18.57
C TYR A 362 -11.08 8.02 -18.90
N SER A 363 -11.90 6.99 -19.16
CA SER A 363 -13.32 7.14 -19.48
C SER A 363 -14.11 7.77 -18.32
N ILE A 364 -13.83 7.38 -17.07
CA ILE A 364 -14.49 7.90 -15.87
C ILE A 364 -14.07 9.36 -15.61
N ASP A 365 -12.78 9.68 -15.79
CA ASP A 365 -12.24 11.01 -15.45
C ASP A 365 -12.22 12.00 -16.64
N ARG A 366 -12.80 11.61 -17.79
CA ARG A 366 -12.83 12.44 -18.99
C ARG A 366 -13.53 13.79 -18.76
N LYS A 367 -14.54 13.83 -17.88
CA LYS A 367 -15.24 15.03 -17.45
C LYS A 367 -14.99 15.26 -15.97
N SER A 368 -14.64 16.50 -15.62
CA SER A 368 -14.52 16.93 -14.23
C SER A 368 -15.88 16.96 -13.55
N LEU A 369 -15.95 16.56 -12.30
CA LEU A 369 -17.15 16.60 -11.47
C LEU A 369 -17.51 18.03 -11.12
N THR A 370 -18.77 18.41 -11.40
CA THR A 370 -19.34 19.71 -11.04
C THR A 370 -20.61 19.52 -10.22
N GLN A 371 -21.05 20.57 -9.51
CA GLN A 371 -22.32 20.55 -8.77
C GLN A 371 -23.53 20.31 -9.70
N THR A 372 -23.49 20.84 -10.93
CA THR A 372 -24.55 20.62 -11.93
C THR A 372 -24.62 19.17 -12.37
N GLU A 373 -23.47 18.50 -12.59
CA GLU A 373 -23.45 17.09 -12.94
C GLU A 373 -23.99 16.20 -11.81
N LEU A 374 -23.73 16.58 -10.55
CA LEU A 374 -24.32 15.89 -9.40
C LEU A 374 -25.84 16.01 -9.33
N ALA A 375 -26.41 17.13 -9.78
CA ALA A 375 -27.86 17.33 -9.79
C ALA A 375 -28.56 16.46 -10.85
N ASP A 376 -27.91 16.21 -11.99
CA ASP A 376 -28.48 15.53 -13.16
C ASP A 376 -28.29 14.00 -13.17
N ASN A 377 -27.38 13.45 -12.36
CA ASN A 377 -27.01 12.02 -12.41
C ASN A 377 -27.86 11.16 -11.46
N GLU A 378 -28.52 10.12 -11.99
CA GLU A 378 -29.29 9.13 -11.23
C GLU A 378 -28.41 8.23 -10.35
N HIS A 379 -27.14 8.01 -10.69
CA HIS A 379 -26.18 7.20 -9.93
C HIS A 379 -25.26 8.07 -9.08
N LYS A 380 -25.64 8.26 -7.82
CA LYS A 380 -24.85 8.98 -6.79
C LYS A 380 -24.41 8.04 -5.70
N TYR A 381 -23.11 8.16 -5.30
CA TYR A 381 -22.62 7.57 -4.08
C TYR A 381 -23.03 8.36 -2.83
#